data_2ab529d69196f1f4ab28d8daa09bc136
#
_entry.id   2ab529d69196f1f4ab28d8daa09bc136
#
_cell.length_a   1.000
_cell.length_b   1.000
_cell.length_c   1.000
_cell.angle_alpha   90.00
_cell.angle_beta   90.00
_cell.angle_gamma   90.00
#
_symmetry.space_group_name_H-M   'P 1'
#
loop_
_entity.id
_entity.type
_entity.pdbx_description
1 polymer ?
#
loop_
_entity_poly.entity_id
_entity_poly.type
_entity_poly.pdbx_seq_one_letter_code
_entity_poly.pdbx_strand_id
1 'polypeptide(L)'
;TSEFVRNEIALGRAIIPANIKHPELEPMVIGKKFLTKVNSNIGNSPVKSDIEEELDKLLWSVRWGADTVMDLSTGKNIFETREAIIRNSPVPIVTVPIYEALEKVNGKAEELNYEIFRDVIISQAEQGVDYFTIHAGLRLSFIPTTTNRLTGIVSRGGSIIAKWCLAHHKENSLYDNFDDLCDIMKKYDVSFSLGDGLRPGSIADANDEAQFLELKTLGELTARAQQKDVQVMIEGPGHVPLNKIKENVTLEEEYCNEAPFYTLGPLVTDIAPGYDHITSAIGAANIGSYGTSLLCYVTPKEHLGLPNKDDVKDGLVAYKIAAHASDISKGHDFAVQRDNELSKARFEFRWLDQFNLSLDPYKSKEFHDETLPQESAKSAHFCSMCGPNFCSMKITQDIRDYAATRNIKDIKIAVEEGMKEKSKQFAETGSKIYIKK
;
A
#
# COMPACT_ATOMS: atom_id res chain seq x y z
N THR A 1 13.48 -15.23 -12.43
CA THR A 1 13.26 -16.05 -13.63
C THR A 1 11.78 -16.42 -13.74
N SER A 2 11.28 -16.68 -14.96
CA SER A 2 9.90 -17.13 -15.20
C SER A 2 9.57 -18.43 -14.47
N GLU A 3 10.54 -19.33 -14.36
CA GLU A 3 10.38 -20.59 -13.61
C GLU A 3 10.15 -20.32 -12.11
N PHE A 4 10.86 -19.37 -11.52
CA PHE A 4 10.65 -18.97 -10.12
C PHE A 4 9.23 -18.42 -9.91
N VAL A 5 8.78 -17.53 -10.79
CA VAL A 5 7.41 -16.96 -10.73
C VAL A 5 6.38 -18.08 -10.82
N ARG A 6 6.49 -18.96 -11.81
CA ARG A 6 5.58 -20.10 -11.98
C ARG A 6 5.53 -20.99 -10.75
N ASN A 7 6.67 -21.27 -10.13
CA ASN A 7 6.74 -22.11 -8.93
C ASN A 7 6.07 -21.45 -7.72
N GLU A 8 6.26 -20.14 -7.51
CA GLU A 8 5.58 -19.42 -6.43
C GLU A 8 4.06 -19.37 -6.63
N ILE A 9 3.59 -19.22 -7.88
CA ILE A 9 2.15 -19.29 -8.21
C ILE A 9 1.61 -20.71 -7.99
N ALA A 10 2.30 -21.74 -8.45
CA ALA A 10 1.90 -23.14 -8.28
C ALA A 10 1.82 -23.56 -6.80
N LEU A 11 2.60 -22.92 -5.93
CA LEU A 11 2.56 -23.11 -4.48
C LEU A 11 1.50 -22.24 -3.78
N GLY A 12 0.77 -21.41 -4.52
CA GLY A 12 -0.23 -20.49 -3.96
C GLY A 12 0.35 -19.29 -3.21
N ARG A 13 1.68 -19.03 -3.31
CA ARG A 13 2.39 -17.96 -2.60
C ARG A 13 2.59 -16.67 -3.41
N ALA A 14 2.11 -16.66 -4.63
CA ALA A 14 2.06 -15.50 -5.50
C ALA A 14 0.86 -15.58 -6.42
N ILE A 15 0.40 -14.42 -6.89
CA ILE A 15 -0.66 -14.29 -7.90
C ILE A 15 -0.23 -13.33 -9.00
N ILE A 16 -0.84 -13.49 -10.18
CA ILE A 16 -0.82 -12.50 -11.26
C ILE A 16 -2.28 -12.16 -11.57
N PRO A 17 -2.83 -11.09 -10.98
CA PRO A 17 -4.20 -10.69 -11.29
C PRO A 17 -4.24 -10.11 -12.71
N ALA A 18 -4.85 -10.86 -13.63
CA ALA A 18 -4.87 -10.53 -15.05
C ALA A 18 -6.07 -11.19 -15.74
N ASN A 19 -7.18 -10.48 -15.81
CA ASN A 19 -8.38 -10.95 -16.49
C ASN A 19 -8.14 -11.06 -18.00
N ILE A 20 -8.59 -12.14 -18.60
CA ILE A 20 -8.51 -12.37 -20.07
C ILE A 20 -9.26 -11.29 -20.90
N LYS A 21 -10.10 -10.48 -20.28
CA LYS A 21 -10.87 -9.36 -20.86
C LYS A 21 -10.25 -7.99 -20.64
N HIS A 22 -9.04 -7.91 -20.05
CA HIS A 22 -8.31 -6.67 -19.83
C HIS A 22 -7.02 -6.62 -20.67
N PRO A 23 -7.13 -6.40 -21.98
CA PRO A 23 -5.98 -6.43 -22.91
C PRO A 23 -5.01 -5.25 -22.72
N GLU A 24 -5.41 -4.17 -22.06
CA GLU A 24 -4.59 -3.00 -21.78
C GLU A 24 -3.62 -3.22 -20.60
N LEU A 25 -3.81 -4.29 -19.83
CA LEU A 25 -3.05 -4.60 -18.63
C LEU A 25 -1.59 -4.96 -18.93
N GLU A 26 -0.67 -4.37 -18.14
CA GLU A 26 0.69 -4.85 -17.99
C GLU A 26 0.77 -5.81 -16.78
N PRO A 27 0.83 -7.14 -16.98
CA PRO A 27 0.75 -8.09 -15.88
C PRO A 27 1.90 -7.94 -14.89
N MET A 28 1.61 -8.04 -13.59
CA MET A 28 2.62 -8.00 -12.54
C MET A 28 2.35 -9.07 -11.46
N VAL A 29 3.36 -9.40 -10.67
CA VAL A 29 3.29 -10.44 -9.62
C VAL A 29 3.08 -9.80 -8.27
N ILE A 30 2.14 -10.32 -7.48
CA ILE A 30 1.95 -10.04 -6.06
C ILE A 30 2.34 -11.27 -5.26
N GLY A 31 3.28 -11.14 -4.32
CA GLY A 31 3.72 -12.25 -3.47
C GLY A 31 4.87 -11.84 -2.54
N LYS A 32 5.00 -12.56 -1.43
CA LYS A 32 5.97 -12.27 -0.35
C LYS A 32 7.42 -12.14 -0.83
N LYS A 33 7.82 -12.92 -1.83
CA LYS A 33 9.19 -12.93 -2.37
C LYS A 33 9.45 -11.92 -3.49
N PHE A 34 8.47 -11.07 -3.77
CA PHE A 34 8.55 -10.01 -4.76
C PHE A 34 8.53 -8.64 -4.09
N LEU A 35 8.77 -7.59 -4.85
CA LEU A 35 8.64 -6.21 -4.35
C LEU A 35 7.23 -5.98 -3.82
N THR A 36 7.13 -5.33 -2.68
CA THR A 36 5.87 -4.96 -2.05
C THR A 36 5.08 -4.01 -2.95
N LYS A 37 3.85 -4.37 -3.24
CA LYS A 37 2.94 -3.61 -4.10
C LYS A 37 2.08 -2.66 -3.30
N VAL A 38 1.57 -1.62 -3.96
CA VAL A 38 0.67 -0.63 -3.36
C VAL A 38 -0.59 -0.53 -4.20
N ASN A 39 -1.75 -0.72 -3.56
CA ASN A 39 -3.06 -0.45 -4.13
C ASN A 39 -3.54 0.95 -3.74
N SER A 40 -4.09 1.70 -4.71
CA SER A 40 -4.85 2.91 -4.44
C SER A 40 -6.34 2.68 -4.59
N ASN A 41 -7.14 3.39 -3.80
CA ASN A 41 -8.60 3.37 -3.89
C ASN A 41 -9.08 4.65 -4.56
N ILE A 42 -9.91 4.50 -5.58
CA ILE A 42 -10.64 5.57 -6.25
C ILE A 42 -12.12 5.22 -6.28
N GLY A 43 -12.95 6.09 -6.78
CA GLY A 43 -14.38 5.82 -6.97
C GLY A 43 -15.22 7.04 -6.67
N ASN A 44 -16.33 7.15 -7.41
CA ASN A 44 -17.33 8.14 -7.19
C ASN A 44 -18.34 7.72 -6.11
N SER A 45 -19.15 8.66 -5.67
CA SER A 45 -20.25 8.41 -4.73
C SER A 45 -21.59 8.83 -5.35
N PRO A 46 -22.74 8.43 -4.77
CA PRO A 46 -24.05 8.86 -5.24
C PRO A 46 -24.23 10.39 -5.24
N VAL A 47 -23.41 11.11 -4.47
CA VAL A 47 -23.48 12.57 -4.33
C VAL A 47 -22.60 13.27 -5.35
N LYS A 48 -21.51 12.60 -5.82
CA LYS A 48 -20.56 13.16 -6.78
C LYS A 48 -20.14 12.05 -7.75
N SER A 49 -20.61 12.15 -8.98
CA SER A 49 -20.32 11.19 -10.06
C SER A 49 -19.84 11.93 -11.29
N ASP A 50 -18.54 11.83 -11.58
CA ASP A 50 -17.90 12.37 -12.77
C ASP A 50 -16.85 11.38 -13.27
N ILE A 51 -17.08 10.82 -14.44
CA ILE A 51 -16.17 9.82 -15.05
C ILE A 51 -14.80 10.44 -15.34
N GLU A 52 -14.75 11.71 -15.79
CA GLU A 52 -13.49 12.39 -16.09
C GLU A 52 -12.66 12.59 -14.83
N GLU A 53 -13.28 12.91 -13.69
CA GLU A 53 -12.59 13.03 -12.40
C GLU A 53 -12.02 11.68 -11.94
N GLU A 54 -12.74 10.56 -12.15
CA GLU A 54 -12.25 9.22 -11.80
C GLU A 54 -11.10 8.78 -12.72
N LEU A 55 -11.16 9.08 -14.01
CA LEU A 55 -10.04 8.85 -14.93
C LEU A 55 -8.81 9.68 -14.56
N ASP A 56 -8.99 10.95 -14.18
CA ASP A 56 -7.91 11.78 -13.68
C ASP A 56 -7.26 11.19 -12.41
N LYS A 57 -8.07 10.68 -11.49
CA LYS A 57 -7.57 9.99 -10.28
C LYS A 57 -6.86 8.68 -10.62
N LEU A 58 -7.36 7.90 -11.57
CA LEU A 58 -6.69 6.69 -12.07
C LEU A 58 -5.29 7.02 -12.61
N LEU A 59 -5.21 7.93 -13.59
CA LEU A 59 -3.95 8.32 -14.22
C LEU A 59 -2.96 8.92 -13.19
N TRP A 60 -3.48 9.67 -12.25
CA TRP A 60 -2.69 10.23 -11.16
C TRP A 60 -2.17 9.15 -10.20
N SER A 61 -3.00 8.16 -9.89
CA SER A 61 -2.60 7.00 -9.08
C SER A 61 -1.47 6.22 -9.74
N VAL A 62 -1.60 5.89 -11.02
CA VAL A 62 -0.57 5.19 -11.79
C VAL A 62 0.72 6.02 -11.86
N ARG A 63 0.60 7.32 -12.12
CA ARG A 63 1.76 8.24 -12.13
C ARG A 63 2.54 8.26 -10.83
N TRP A 64 1.85 8.15 -9.68
CA TRP A 64 2.48 8.14 -8.35
C TRP A 64 2.83 6.74 -7.85
N GLY A 65 2.72 5.74 -8.73
CA GLY A 65 3.26 4.42 -8.52
C GLY A 65 2.30 3.44 -7.86
N ALA A 66 0.98 3.64 -7.99
CA ALA A 66 0.03 2.58 -7.67
C ALA A 66 0.31 1.37 -8.55
N ASP A 67 0.43 0.20 -7.94
CA ASP A 67 0.65 -1.07 -8.63
C ASP A 67 -0.69 -1.74 -8.99
N THR A 68 -1.76 -1.43 -8.26
CA THR A 68 -3.16 -1.79 -8.54
C THR A 68 -4.08 -0.64 -8.18
N VAL A 69 -5.30 -0.63 -8.74
CA VAL A 69 -6.31 0.38 -8.39
C VAL A 69 -7.63 -0.29 -8.07
N MET A 70 -8.20 0.04 -6.90
CA MET A 70 -9.52 -0.40 -6.48
C MET A 70 -10.57 0.65 -6.84
N ASP A 71 -11.53 0.26 -7.67
CA ASP A 71 -12.71 1.05 -7.97
C ASP A 71 -13.81 0.79 -6.93
N LEU A 72 -14.04 1.77 -6.07
CA LEU A 72 -15.07 1.76 -5.03
C LEU A 72 -16.31 2.55 -5.45
N SER A 73 -16.51 2.80 -6.74
CA SER A 73 -17.64 3.57 -7.27
C SER A 73 -18.97 3.00 -6.82
N THR A 74 -19.87 3.91 -6.43
CA THR A 74 -21.27 3.66 -6.09
C THR A 74 -22.15 4.68 -6.80
N GLY A 75 -23.43 4.40 -6.99
CA GLY A 75 -24.34 5.31 -7.67
C GLY A 75 -24.76 4.88 -9.08
N LYS A 76 -25.33 5.79 -9.87
CA LYS A 76 -26.09 5.43 -11.08
C LYS A 76 -25.24 4.97 -12.28
N ASN A 77 -24.01 5.42 -12.41
CA ASN A 77 -23.16 5.17 -13.60
C ASN A 77 -21.98 4.24 -13.28
N ILE A 78 -22.17 3.27 -12.39
CA ILE A 78 -21.10 2.36 -11.94
C ILE A 78 -20.50 1.60 -13.14
N PHE A 79 -21.36 1.10 -14.03
CA PHE A 79 -20.94 0.29 -15.17
C PHE A 79 -20.05 1.08 -16.13
N GLU A 80 -20.50 2.28 -16.54
CA GLU A 80 -19.79 3.14 -17.48
C GLU A 80 -18.50 3.68 -16.87
N THR A 81 -18.51 4.04 -15.60
CA THR A 81 -17.32 4.51 -14.85
C THR A 81 -16.28 3.41 -14.81
N ARG A 82 -16.64 2.19 -14.42
CA ARG A 82 -15.74 1.06 -14.36
C ARG A 82 -15.17 0.69 -15.72
N GLU A 83 -16.02 0.66 -16.77
CA GLU A 83 -15.58 0.41 -18.14
C GLU A 83 -14.51 1.42 -18.56
N ALA A 84 -14.76 2.72 -18.29
CA ALA A 84 -13.79 3.77 -18.60
C ALA A 84 -12.48 3.59 -17.83
N ILE A 85 -12.55 3.21 -16.52
CA ILE A 85 -11.37 2.95 -15.68
C ILE A 85 -10.56 1.78 -16.25
N ILE A 86 -11.20 0.64 -16.55
CA ILE A 86 -10.51 -0.56 -17.05
C ILE A 86 -9.83 -0.28 -18.39
N ARG A 87 -10.55 0.32 -19.36
CA ARG A 87 -10.01 0.61 -20.70
C ARG A 87 -8.87 1.64 -20.72
N ASN A 88 -8.64 2.35 -19.60
CA ASN A 88 -7.56 3.33 -19.46
C ASN A 88 -6.50 2.92 -18.43
N SER A 89 -6.57 1.71 -17.91
CA SER A 89 -5.65 1.24 -16.86
C SER A 89 -4.59 0.28 -17.41
N PRO A 90 -3.30 0.56 -17.22
CA PRO A 90 -2.23 -0.41 -17.47
C PRO A 90 -1.95 -1.30 -16.25
N VAL A 91 -2.65 -1.07 -15.11
CA VAL A 91 -2.47 -1.83 -13.86
C VAL A 91 -3.75 -2.58 -13.52
N PRO A 92 -3.66 -3.67 -12.74
CA PRO A 92 -4.84 -4.46 -12.36
C PRO A 92 -5.90 -3.60 -11.66
N ILE A 93 -7.15 -3.82 -12.05
CA ILE A 93 -8.33 -3.18 -11.45
C ILE A 93 -9.04 -4.18 -10.55
N VAL A 94 -9.38 -3.75 -9.34
CA VAL A 94 -10.16 -4.50 -8.38
C VAL A 94 -11.47 -3.80 -8.04
N THR A 95 -12.47 -4.59 -7.74
CA THR A 95 -13.77 -4.10 -7.27
C THR A 95 -14.26 -4.87 -6.04
N VAL A 96 -15.30 -4.32 -5.40
CA VAL A 96 -16.04 -4.96 -4.32
C VAL A 96 -17.46 -5.23 -4.80
N PRO A 97 -17.76 -6.36 -5.44
CA PRO A 97 -19.03 -6.59 -6.18
C PRO A 97 -20.30 -6.42 -5.35
N ILE A 98 -20.21 -6.63 -4.02
CA ILE A 98 -21.36 -6.46 -3.14
C ILE A 98 -21.90 -5.01 -3.13
N TYR A 99 -21.08 -4.01 -3.49
CA TYR A 99 -21.55 -2.62 -3.54
C TYR A 99 -22.51 -2.41 -4.72
N GLU A 100 -22.19 -2.91 -5.90
CA GLU A 100 -23.10 -2.87 -7.04
C GLU A 100 -24.32 -3.77 -6.80
N ALA A 101 -24.14 -4.96 -6.21
CA ALA A 101 -25.26 -5.82 -5.83
C ALA A 101 -26.24 -5.11 -4.87
N LEU A 102 -25.71 -4.35 -3.90
CA LEU A 102 -26.53 -3.56 -2.99
C LEU A 102 -27.31 -2.42 -3.69
N GLU A 103 -26.70 -1.76 -4.68
CA GLU A 103 -27.38 -0.75 -5.50
C GLU A 103 -28.54 -1.36 -6.28
N LYS A 104 -28.42 -2.58 -6.81
CA LYS A 104 -29.50 -3.28 -7.54
C LYS A 104 -30.74 -3.56 -6.67
N VAL A 105 -30.57 -3.59 -5.35
CA VAL A 105 -31.66 -3.74 -4.39
C VAL A 105 -31.95 -2.43 -3.63
N ASN A 106 -31.57 -1.28 -4.21
CA ASN A 106 -31.81 0.06 -3.63
C ASN A 106 -31.30 0.23 -2.19
N GLY A 107 -30.15 -0.34 -1.88
CA GLY A 107 -29.50 -0.22 -0.57
C GLY A 107 -30.07 -1.11 0.53
N LYS A 108 -31.00 -2.02 0.21
CA LYS A 108 -31.62 -2.92 1.18
C LYS A 108 -30.88 -4.24 1.25
N ALA A 109 -29.93 -4.36 2.17
CA ALA A 109 -29.08 -5.53 2.31
C ALA A 109 -29.88 -6.84 2.48
N GLU A 110 -31.04 -6.78 3.13
CA GLU A 110 -31.97 -7.92 3.34
C GLU A 110 -32.64 -8.42 2.06
N GLU A 111 -32.66 -7.63 0.99
CA GLU A 111 -33.22 -8.03 -0.32
C GLU A 111 -32.16 -8.68 -1.23
N LEU A 112 -30.87 -8.71 -0.82
CA LEU A 112 -29.82 -9.39 -1.54
C LEU A 112 -30.07 -10.90 -1.62
N ASN A 113 -29.68 -11.50 -2.72
CA ASN A 113 -29.60 -12.95 -2.89
C ASN A 113 -28.34 -13.33 -3.68
N TYR A 114 -28.02 -14.60 -3.70
CA TYR A 114 -26.80 -15.08 -4.36
C TYR A 114 -26.84 -14.84 -5.87
N GLU A 115 -27.98 -14.98 -6.52
CA GLU A 115 -28.15 -14.82 -7.95
C GLU A 115 -27.82 -13.38 -8.40
N ILE A 116 -28.30 -12.37 -7.68
CA ILE A 116 -27.95 -10.96 -7.96
C ILE A 116 -26.45 -10.74 -7.83
N PHE A 117 -25.83 -11.29 -6.78
CA PHE A 117 -24.40 -11.17 -6.54
C PHE A 117 -23.58 -11.86 -7.64
N ARG A 118 -23.96 -13.10 -8.01
CA ARG A 118 -23.33 -13.87 -9.08
C ARG A 118 -23.39 -13.13 -10.42
N ASP A 119 -24.55 -12.58 -10.78
CA ASP A 119 -24.74 -11.86 -12.04
C ASP A 119 -23.88 -10.59 -12.08
N VAL A 120 -23.71 -9.90 -10.95
CA VAL A 120 -22.79 -8.76 -10.82
C VAL A 120 -21.34 -9.19 -11.05
N ILE A 121 -20.89 -10.28 -10.41
CA ILE A 121 -19.51 -10.78 -10.60
C ILE A 121 -19.28 -11.15 -12.06
N ILE A 122 -20.20 -11.84 -12.70
CA ILE A 122 -20.06 -12.22 -14.12
C ILE A 122 -20.00 -10.95 -15.00
N SER A 123 -20.86 -9.98 -14.77
CA SER A 123 -20.86 -8.71 -15.51
C SER A 123 -19.52 -7.96 -15.37
N GLN A 124 -18.99 -7.89 -14.15
CA GLN A 124 -17.72 -7.21 -13.87
C GLN A 124 -16.52 -7.98 -14.43
N ALA A 125 -16.55 -9.31 -14.38
CA ALA A 125 -15.52 -10.16 -15.00
C ALA A 125 -15.50 -10.01 -16.54
N GLU A 126 -16.67 -9.88 -17.16
CA GLU A 126 -16.81 -9.63 -18.61
C GLU A 126 -16.32 -8.24 -19.02
N GLN A 127 -16.41 -7.25 -18.14
CA GLN A 127 -15.79 -5.93 -18.36
C GLN A 127 -14.26 -5.97 -18.26
N GLY A 128 -13.68 -6.91 -17.52
CA GLY A 128 -12.23 -7.05 -17.39
C GLY A 128 -11.66 -6.74 -16.01
N VAL A 129 -12.47 -6.77 -14.94
CA VAL A 129 -11.95 -6.66 -13.57
C VAL A 129 -11.00 -7.80 -13.27
N ASP A 130 -9.80 -7.52 -12.75
CA ASP A 130 -8.70 -8.47 -12.62
C ASP A 130 -8.76 -9.29 -11.33
N TYR A 131 -9.31 -8.72 -10.26
CA TYR A 131 -9.56 -9.45 -9.02
C TYR A 131 -10.72 -8.83 -8.24
N PHE A 132 -11.35 -9.66 -7.41
CA PHE A 132 -12.53 -9.25 -6.62
C PHE A 132 -12.29 -9.38 -5.14
N THR A 133 -12.70 -8.36 -4.38
CA THR A 133 -12.84 -8.45 -2.93
C THR A 133 -14.15 -9.13 -2.58
N ILE A 134 -14.07 -10.33 -2.01
CA ILE A 134 -15.22 -11.19 -1.68
C ILE A 134 -15.22 -11.51 -0.18
N HIS A 135 -16.22 -11.02 0.55
CA HIS A 135 -16.37 -11.21 2.01
C HIS A 135 -17.05 -12.56 2.33
N ALA A 136 -16.48 -13.67 1.86
CA ALA A 136 -17.03 -15.01 2.10
C ALA A 136 -16.63 -15.60 3.46
N GLY A 137 -15.62 -15.04 4.14
CA GLY A 137 -15.09 -15.56 5.42
C GLY A 137 -15.93 -15.23 6.64
N LEU A 138 -16.77 -14.20 6.57
CA LEU A 138 -17.66 -13.83 7.65
C LEU A 138 -18.80 -14.86 7.78
N ARG A 139 -18.89 -15.53 8.95
CA ARG A 139 -19.91 -16.53 9.25
C ARG A 139 -20.96 -15.98 10.21
N LEU A 140 -22.21 -16.47 10.10
CA LEU A 140 -23.30 -16.12 11.02
C LEU A 140 -22.90 -16.30 12.50
N SER A 141 -22.21 -17.39 12.82
CA SER A 141 -21.76 -17.72 14.17
C SER A 141 -20.69 -16.76 14.72
N PHE A 142 -20.01 -15.97 13.87
CA PHE A 142 -18.97 -15.02 14.31
C PHE A 142 -19.56 -13.64 14.70
N ILE A 143 -20.74 -13.29 14.20
CA ILE A 143 -21.34 -11.98 14.46
C ILE A 143 -21.48 -11.66 15.95
N PRO A 144 -21.91 -12.60 16.83
CA PRO A 144 -21.99 -12.34 18.27
C PRO A 144 -20.64 -11.97 18.92
N THR A 145 -19.51 -12.44 18.39
CA THR A 145 -18.19 -12.12 18.98
C THR A 145 -17.78 -10.66 18.78
N THR A 146 -18.45 -9.92 17.89
CA THR A 146 -18.22 -8.49 17.66
C THR A 146 -18.96 -7.56 18.62
N THR A 147 -19.86 -8.08 19.46
CA THR A 147 -20.75 -7.25 20.28
C THR A 147 -20.04 -6.43 21.35
N ASN A 148 -18.86 -6.88 21.78
CA ASN A 148 -18.03 -6.18 22.78
C ASN A 148 -16.96 -5.27 22.17
N ARG A 149 -16.89 -5.17 20.84
CA ARG A 149 -15.98 -4.28 20.15
C ARG A 149 -16.34 -2.82 20.38
N LEU A 150 -15.32 -1.97 20.47
CA LEU A 150 -15.50 -0.53 20.54
C LEU A 150 -16.14 0.03 19.26
N THR A 151 -15.76 -0.50 18.10
CA THR A 151 -16.19 -0.02 16.79
C THR A 151 -17.10 -1.00 16.04
N GLY A 152 -17.37 -2.19 16.57
CA GLY A 152 -18.24 -3.19 15.96
C GLY A 152 -17.69 -3.75 14.63
N ILE A 153 -18.52 -3.77 13.59
CA ILE A 153 -18.16 -4.23 12.23
C ILE A 153 -17.99 -3.00 11.33
N VAL A 154 -16.76 -2.61 11.04
CA VAL A 154 -16.42 -1.40 10.27
C VAL A 154 -16.29 -1.64 8.78
N SER A 155 -16.07 -2.89 8.34
CA SER A 155 -16.07 -3.22 6.92
C SER A 155 -17.47 -3.02 6.33
N ARG A 156 -17.58 -2.23 5.25
CA ARG A 156 -18.85 -2.04 4.53
C ARG A 156 -19.40 -3.36 4.01
N GLY A 157 -18.55 -4.17 3.36
CA GLY A 157 -18.95 -5.50 2.87
C GLY A 157 -19.33 -6.43 4.03
N GLY A 158 -18.52 -6.45 5.10
CA GLY A 158 -18.79 -7.25 6.29
C GLY A 158 -20.13 -6.87 6.96
N SER A 159 -20.41 -5.58 7.12
CA SER A 159 -21.67 -5.12 7.74
C SER A 159 -22.91 -5.44 6.89
N ILE A 160 -22.81 -5.39 5.55
CA ILE A 160 -23.88 -5.78 4.63
C ILE A 160 -24.17 -7.28 4.80
N ILE A 161 -23.15 -8.13 4.77
CA ILE A 161 -23.28 -9.58 4.95
C ILE A 161 -23.83 -9.91 6.34
N ALA A 162 -23.30 -9.29 7.41
CA ALA A 162 -23.78 -9.51 8.77
C ALA A 162 -25.27 -9.15 8.90
N LYS A 163 -25.70 -8.01 8.34
CA LYS A 163 -27.11 -7.61 8.32
C LYS A 163 -27.97 -8.64 7.59
N TRP A 164 -27.50 -9.14 6.44
CA TRP A 164 -28.22 -10.17 5.67
C TRP A 164 -28.35 -11.47 6.48
N CYS A 165 -27.26 -11.97 7.04
CA CYS A 165 -27.26 -13.19 7.85
C CYS A 165 -28.23 -13.13 9.04
N LEU A 166 -28.23 -11.97 9.74
CA LEU A 166 -29.15 -11.76 10.88
C LEU A 166 -30.61 -11.65 10.44
N ALA A 167 -30.89 -10.96 9.33
CA ALA A 167 -32.27 -10.79 8.84
C ALA A 167 -32.91 -12.12 8.40
N HIS A 168 -32.08 -13.03 7.83
CA HIS A 168 -32.57 -14.32 7.31
C HIS A 168 -32.31 -15.48 8.25
N HIS A 169 -31.57 -15.32 9.33
CA HIS A 169 -31.10 -16.39 10.19
C HIS A 169 -30.42 -17.53 9.37
N LYS A 170 -29.63 -17.15 8.37
CA LYS A 170 -28.93 -18.04 7.44
C LYS A 170 -27.45 -17.72 7.39
N GLU A 171 -26.68 -18.73 6.99
CA GLU A 171 -25.26 -18.59 6.73
C GLU A 171 -25.02 -17.65 5.54
N ASN A 172 -23.83 -17.05 5.50
CA ASN A 172 -23.35 -16.21 4.42
C ASN A 172 -23.45 -16.96 3.08
N SER A 173 -24.29 -16.44 2.18
CA SER A 173 -24.53 -17.09 0.88
C SER A 173 -23.30 -17.16 0.00
N LEU A 174 -22.28 -16.27 0.20
CA LEU A 174 -21.02 -16.31 -0.52
C LEU A 174 -20.13 -17.45 -0.03
N TYR A 175 -20.21 -17.81 1.25
CA TYR A 175 -19.55 -18.99 1.81
C TYR A 175 -20.21 -20.28 1.29
N ASP A 176 -21.53 -20.35 1.33
CA ASP A 176 -22.27 -21.55 0.90
C ASP A 176 -22.06 -21.86 -0.60
N ASN A 177 -21.96 -20.80 -1.44
CA ASN A 177 -21.79 -20.94 -2.89
C ASN A 177 -20.35 -20.67 -3.37
N PHE A 178 -19.35 -20.80 -2.50
CA PHE A 178 -17.98 -20.43 -2.81
C PHE A 178 -17.39 -21.23 -4.00
N ASP A 179 -17.79 -22.49 -4.18
CA ASP A 179 -17.32 -23.31 -5.28
C ASP A 179 -17.83 -22.83 -6.66
N ASP A 180 -19.07 -22.31 -6.73
CA ASP A 180 -19.61 -21.67 -7.94
C ASP A 180 -18.84 -20.36 -8.25
N LEU A 181 -18.49 -19.59 -7.21
CA LEU A 181 -17.63 -18.42 -7.38
C LEU A 181 -16.26 -18.79 -7.94
N CYS A 182 -15.65 -19.86 -7.45
CA CYS A 182 -14.37 -20.34 -8.00
C CYS A 182 -14.47 -20.71 -9.47
N ASP A 183 -15.57 -21.34 -9.90
CA ASP A 183 -15.78 -21.71 -11.31
C ASP A 183 -15.93 -20.48 -12.21
N ILE A 184 -16.54 -19.39 -11.71
CA ILE A 184 -16.59 -18.11 -12.41
C ILE A 184 -15.19 -17.48 -12.50
N MET A 185 -14.44 -17.41 -11.38
CA MET A 185 -13.08 -16.87 -11.36
C MET A 185 -12.17 -17.57 -12.35
N LYS A 186 -12.19 -18.90 -12.34
CA LYS A 186 -11.40 -19.73 -13.28
C LYS A 186 -11.74 -19.43 -14.74
N LYS A 187 -13.01 -19.22 -15.05
CA LYS A 187 -13.46 -18.95 -16.43
C LYS A 187 -12.85 -17.68 -17.04
N TYR A 188 -12.64 -16.66 -16.22
CA TYR A 188 -12.14 -15.34 -16.67
C TYR A 188 -10.67 -15.08 -16.26
N ASP A 189 -10.03 -16.02 -15.59
CA ASP A 189 -8.69 -15.91 -14.98
C ASP A 189 -8.60 -14.74 -13.99
N VAL A 190 -9.63 -14.60 -13.16
CA VAL A 190 -9.75 -13.57 -12.13
C VAL A 190 -9.29 -14.10 -10.78
N SER A 191 -8.55 -13.31 -10.02
CA SER A 191 -8.08 -13.69 -8.70
C SER A 191 -9.06 -13.30 -7.59
N PHE A 192 -9.07 -14.05 -6.49
CA PHE A 192 -9.72 -13.61 -5.26
C PHE A 192 -8.83 -12.66 -4.45
N SER A 193 -9.44 -11.62 -3.89
CA SER A 193 -9.03 -10.96 -2.66
C SER A 193 -10.06 -11.33 -1.61
N LEU A 194 -9.77 -12.31 -0.74
CA LEU A 194 -10.71 -12.74 0.27
C LEU A 194 -10.80 -11.69 1.38
N GLY A 195 -11.95 -11.00 1.42
CA GLY A 195 -12.16 -9.80 2.22
C GLY A 195 -12.25 -10.07 3.72
N ASP A 196 -11.65 -9.21 4.51
CA ASP A 196 -11.66 -9.22 5.98
C ASP A 196 -12.86 -8.44 6.55
N GLY A 197 -14.04 -9.00 6.41
CA GLY A 197 -15.31 -8.39 6.86
C GLY A 197 -15.35 -8.07 8.35
N LEU A 198 -14.57 -8.77 9.16
CA LEU A 198 -14.46 -8.60 10.61
C LEU A 198 -13.14 -7.97 11.05
N ARG A 199 -12.45 -7.23 10.16
CA ARG A 199 -11.25 -6.49 10.54
C ARG A 199 -11.52 -5.50 11.67
N PRO A 200 -10.56 -5.25 12.59
CA PRO A 200 -10.71 -4.26 13.65
C PRO A 200 -10.76 -2.84 13.07
N GLY A 201 -11.66 -2.01 13.59
CA GLY A 201 -11.79 -0.59 13.26
C GLY A 201 -11.18 0.35 14.28
N SER A 202 -10.56 -0.19 15.32
CA SER A 202 -9.75 0.52 16.31
C SER A 202 -8.66 -0.40 16.85
N ILE A 203 -7.59 0.18 17.40
CA ILE A 203 -6.53 -0.61 18.05
C ILE A 203 -7.04 -1.39 19.27
N ALA A 204 -8.16 -0.96 19.88
CA ALA A 204 -8.78 -1.65 21.02
C ALA A 204 -9.36 -3.01 20.62
N ASP A 205 -9.85 -3.14 19.39
CA ASP A 205 -10.49 -4.34 18.86
C ASP A 205 -9.49 -5.29 18.16
N ALA A 206 -8.21 -4.89 18.07
CA ALA A 206 -7.19 -5.63 17.34
C ALA A 206 -6.88 -6.99 17.95
N ASN A 207 -6.78 -8.01 17.10
CA ASN A 207 -6.46 -9.39 17.47
C ASN A 207 -7.51 -10.03 18.37
N ASP A 208 -8.77 -9.68 18.17
CA ASP A 208 -9.86 -10.30 18.90
C ASP A 208 -10.31 -11.63 18.25
N GLU A 209 -11.22 -12.31 18.93
CA GLU A 209 -11.76 -13.60 18.49
C GLU A 209 -12.43 -13.50 17.12
N ALA A 210 -13.21 -12.44 16.87
CA ALA A 210 -13.90 -12.25 15.60
C ALA A 210 -12.94 -12.17 14.42
N GLN A 211 -11.86 -11.40 14.54
CA GLN A 211 -10.84 -11.25 13.51
C GLN A 211 -10.19 -12.60 13.16
N PHE A 212 -9.78 -13.36 14.16
CA PHE A 212 -9.06 -14.61 13.92
C PHE A 212 -9.94 -15.78 13.53
N LEU A 213 -11.22 -15.81 13.93
CA LEU A 213 -12.20 -16.78 13.43
C LEU A 213 -12.43 -16.59 11.92
N GLU A 214 -12.56 -15.32 11.47
CA GLU A 214 -12.66 -15.02 10.05
C GLU A 214 -11.38 -15.42 9.31
N LEU A 215 -10.20 -15.02 9.79
CA LEU A 215 -8.92 -15.36 9.17
C LEU A 215 -8.77 -16.89 8.98
N LYS A 216 -9.16 -17.68 9.96
CA LYS A 216 -9.15 -19.14 9.84
C LYS A 216 -10.09 -19.65 8.75
N THR A 217 -11.26 -19.02 8.60
CA THR A 217 -12.19 -19.36 7.51
C THR A 217 -11.63 -18.93 6.14
N LEU A 218 -10.94 -17.78 6.07
CA LEU A 218 -10.25 -17.37 4.84
C LEU A 218 -9.21 -18.42 4.42
N GLY A 219 -8.50 -19.02 5.38
CA GLY A 219 -7.58 -20.14 5.11
C GLY A 219 -8.28 -21.38 4.53
N GLU A 220 -9.45 -21.76 5.07
CA GLU A 220 -10.28 -22.82 4.50
C GLU A 220 -10.68 -22.52 3.04
N LEU A 221 -11.18 -21.32 2.80
CA LEU A 221 -11.59 -20.88 1.47
C LEU A 221 -10.41 -20.81 0.48
N THR A 222 -9.24 -20.40 0.96
CA THR A 222 -8.00 -20.40 0.17
C THR A 222 -7.67 -21.80 -0.32
N ALA A 223 -7.70 -22.79 0.55
CA ALA A 223 -7.45 -24.18 0.17
C ALA A 223 -8.47 -24.70 -0.86
N ARG A 224 -9.76 -24.33 -0.72
CA ARG A 224 -10.82 -24.68 -1.69
C ARG A 224 -10.57 -24.03 -3.06
N ALA A 225 -10.21 -22.75 -3.10
CA ALA A 225 -9.92 -22.04 -4.35
C ALA A 225 -8.68 -22.59 -5.05
N GLN A 226 -7.60 -22.84 -4.31
CA GLN A 226 -6.36 -23.44 -4.86
C GLN A 226 -6.60 -24.84 -5.45
N GLN A 227 -7.46 -25.66 -4.83
CA GLN A 227 -7.85 -26.97 -5.38
C GLN A 227 -8.60 -26.88 -6.72
N LYS A 228 -9.18 -25.71 -7.00
CA LYS A 228 -9.86 -25.40 -8.27
C LYS A 228 -8.97 -24.62 -9.26
N ASP A 229 -7.69 -24.47 -8.98
CA ASP A 229 -6.72 -23.66 -9.76
C ASP A 229 -7.10 -22.17 -9.83
N VAL A 230 -7.66 -21.59 -8.77
CA VAL A 230 -7.96 -20.17 -8.66
C VAL A 230 -6.95 -19.49 -7.77
N GLN A 231 -6.39 -18.38 -8.25
CA GLN A 231 -5.42 -17.56 -7.54
C GLN A 231 -6.10 -16.77 -6.42
N VAL A 232 -5.47 -16.72 -5.24
CA VAL A 232 -6.05 -16.11 -4.03
C VAL A 232 -5.03 -15.25 -3.32
N MET A 233 -5.46 -14.10 -2.84
CA MET A 233 -4.80 -13.34 -1.78
C MET A 233 -5.77 -13.05 -0.65
N ILE A 234 -5.24 -12.77 0.54
CA ILE A 234 -5.99 -12.60 1.79
C ILE A 234 -5.95 -11.14 2.20
N GLU A 235 -7.12 -10.54 2.46
CA GLU A 235 -7.16 -9.22 3.08
C GLU A 235 -6.87 -9.32 4.58
N GLY A 236 -6.22 -8.30 5.11
CA GLY A 236 -5.78 -8.23 6.48
C GLY A 236 -6.15 -6.94 7.19
N PRO A 237 -5.82 -6.82 8.49
CA PRO A 237 -6.44 -5.87 9.41
C PRO A 237 -6.09 -4.41 9.10
N GLY A 238 -7.03 -3.52 9.47
CA GLY A 238 -6.89 -2.08 9.30
C GLY A 238 -6.30 -1.33 10.50
N HIS A 239 -6.62 -1.72 11.74
CA HIS A 239 -6.18 -1.05 12.97
C HIS A 239 -5.50 -2.04 13.90
N VAL A 240 -4.17 -2.00 13.99
CA VAL A 240 -3.38 -2.92 14.83
C VAL A 240 -2.19 -2.19 15.44
N PRO A 241 -2.04 -2.15 16.77
CA PRO A 241 -0.86 -1.55 17.40
C PRO A 241 0.41 -2.35 17.06
N LEU A 242 1.55 -1.67 16.99
CA LEU A 242 2.82 -2.22 16.50
C LEU A 242 3.19 -3.58 17.10
N ASN A 243 2.98 -3.75 18.41
CA ASN A 243 3.34 -4.97 19.13
C ASN A 243 2.48 -6.20 18.78
N LYS A 244 1.34 -6.01 18.08
CA LYS A 244 0.45 -7.09 17.64
C LYS A 244 0.57 -7.43 16.16
N ILE A 245 1.29 -6.65 15.37
CA ILE A 245 1.37 -6.80 13.91
C ILE A 245 1.98 -8.15 13.50
N LYS A 246 3.08 -8.55 14.13
CA LYS A 246 3.77 -9.80 13.79
C LYS A 246 2.85 -11.03 13.92
N GLU A 247 2.00 -11.04 14.94
CA GLU A 247 1.04 -12.14 15.17
C GLU A 247 0.09 -12.30 13.99
N ASN A 248 -0.39 -11.19 13.42
CA ASN A 248 -1.29 -11.23 12.26
C ASN A 248 -0.63 -11.92 11.04
N VAL A 249 0.63 -11.57 10.73
CA VAL A 249 1.34 -12.21 9.62
C VAL A 249 1.60 -13.68 9.90
N THR A 250 2.02 -14.01 11.13
CA THR A 250 2.31 -15.40 11.51
C THR A 250 1.06 -16.28 11.38
N LEU A 251 -0.10 -15.81 11.86
CA LEU A 251 -1.34 -16.57 11.78
C LEU A 251 -1.89 -16.63 10.35
N GLU A 252 -1.71 -15.58 9.56
CA GLU A 252 -2.09 -15.61 8.15
C GLU A 252 -1.27 -16.67 7.38
N GLU A 253 0.05 -16.67 7.54
CA GLU A 253 0.93 -17.66 6.91
C GLU A 253 0.57 -19.10 7.32
N GLU A 254 0.23 -19.31 8.61
CA GLU A 254 -0.16 -20.61 9.14
C GLU A 254 -1.52 -21.07 8.59
N TYR A 255 -2.54 -20.21 8.64
CA TYR A 255 -3.89 -20.59 8.27
C TYR A 255 -4.14 -20.58 6.76
N CYS A 256 -3.49 -19.65 6.04
CA CYS A 256 -3.73 -19.39 4.62
C CYS A 256 -2.62 -19.94 3.71
N ASN A 257 -1.75 -20.83 4.21
CA ASN A 257 -0.73 -21.52 3.42
C ASN A 257 0.23 -20.56 2.69
N GLU A 258 0.66 -19.47 3.35
CA GLU A 258 1.53 -18.41 2.80
C GLU A 258 0.95 -17.74 1.54
N ALA A 259 -0.37 -17.70 1.36
CA ALA A 259 -1.01 -16.93 0.30
C ALA A 259 -0.61 -15.44 0.41
N PRO A 260 -0.59 -14.66 -0.69
CA PRO A 260 -0.22 -13.26 -0.60
C PRO A 260 -1.12 -12.48 0.35
N PHE A 261 -0.53 -11.81 1.35
CA PHE A 261 -1.24 -10.99 2.32
C PHE A 261 -1.42 -9.57 1.79
N TYR A 262 -2.65 -9.06 1.80
CA TYR A 262 -3.05 -7.72 1.37
C TYR A 262 -3.64 -6.96 2.56
N THR A 263 -2.97 -5.92 3.06
CA THR A 263 -3.34 -5.26 4.32
C THR A 263 -3.71 -3.80 4.15
N LEU A 264 -4.70 -3.35 4.92
CA LEU A 264 -5.09 -1.94 5.02
C LEU A 264 -4.24 -1.26 6.10
N GLY A 265 -3.09 -0.79 5.74
CA GLY A 265 -2.11 -0.27 6.67
C GLY A 265 -1.22 -1.37 7.27
N PRO A 266 -1.34 -1.66 8.60
CA PRO A 266 -2.37 -1.18 9.52
C PRO A 266 -2.11 0.20 10.12
N LEU A 267 -3.18 0.89 10.53
CA LEU A 267 -3.10 2.08 11.37
C LEU A 267 -2.66 1.65 12.79
N VAL A 268 -1.55 2.19 13.26
CA VAL A 268 -0.92 1.76 14.53
C VAL A 268 -1.40 2.55 15.75
N THR A 269 -2.20 3.58 15.51
CA THR A 269 -2.84 4.42 16.52
C THR A 269 -4.05 5.13 15.88
N ASP A 270 -5.05 5.47 16.71
CA ASP A 270 -6.30 6.10 16.28
C ASP A 270 -6.35 7.61 16.59
N ILE A 271 -5.22 8.18 17.06
CA ILE A 271 -5.20 9.55 17.60
C ILE A 271 -5.12 10.66 16.53
N ALA A 272 -4.89 10.32 15.28
CA ALA A 272 -4.46 11.30 14.28
C ALA A 272 -5.37 11.40 13.04
N PRO A 273 -6.68 11.70 13.18
CA PRO A 273 -7.53 12.00 12.03
C PRO A 273 -6.95 13.13 11.18
N GLY A 274 -6.94 12.96 9.86
CA GLY A 274 -6.29 13.88 8.93
C GLY A 274 -4.81 13.53 8.64
N TYR A 275 -4.22 12.62 9.43
CA TYR A 275 -2.87 12.08 9.25
C TYR A 275 -2.86 10.55 9.16
N ASP A 276 -3.98 9.95 8.81
CA ASP A 276 -4.14 8.50 8.74
C ASP A 276 -3.17 7.84 7.76
N HIS A 277 -2.78 8.52 6.68
CA HIS A 277 -1.74 8.10 5.75
C HIS A 277 -0.36 7.94 6.43
N ILE A 278 -0.06 8.70 7.47
CA ILE A 278 1.20 8.60 8.24
C ILE A 278 1.10 7.44 9.24
N THR A 279 0.04 7.40 10.04
CA THR A 279 -0.13 6.35 11.07
C THR A 279 -0.19 4.96 10.44
N SER A 280 -0.84 4.84 9.29
CA SER A 280 -0.94 3.58 8.54
C SER A 280 0.35 3.23 7.78
N ALA A 281 1.10 4.21 7.24
CA ALA A 281 2.38 3.93 6.60
C ALA A 281 3.42 3.37 7.58
N ILE A 282 3.39 3.79 8.85
CA ILE A 282 4.22 3.21 9.91
C ILE A 282 3.92 1.71 10.06
N GLY A 283 2.64 1.35 10.15
CA GLY A 283 2.20 -0.04 10.24
C GLY A 283 2.47 -0.82 8.97
N ALA A 284 2.25 -0.21 7.80
CA ALA A 284 2.50 -0.80 6.49
C ALA A 284 3.98 -1.18 6.30
N ALA A 285 4.91 -0.30 6.70
CA ALA A 285 6.35 -0.60 6.68
C ALA A 285 6.68 -1.77 7.62
N ASN A 286 6.07 -1.79 8.81
CA ASN A 286 6.30 -2.85 9.79
C ASN A 286 5.73 -4.20 9.33
N ILE A 287 4.45 -4.24 8.91
CA ILE A 287 3.82 -5.49 8.47
C ILE A 287 4.44 -6.02 7.18
N GLY A 288 4.82 -5.12 6.26
CA GLY A 288 5.51 -5.47 5.02
C GLY A 288 6.88 -6.10 5.28
N SER A 289 7.59 -5.67 6.32
CA SER A 289 8.88 -6.26 6.72
C SER A 289 8.76 -7.73 7.16
N TYR A 290 7.58 -8.16 7.58
CA TYR A 290 7.29 -9.56 7.92
C TYR A 290 6.78 -10.39 6.73
N GLY A 291 6.41 -9.77 5.60
CA GLY A 291 6.06 -10.52 4.40
C GLY A 291 4.80 -10.11 3.66
N THR A 292 4.05 -9.12 4.14
CA THR A 292 2.90 -8.60 3.40
C THR A 292 3.29 -8.24 1.97
N SER A 293 2.46 -8.62 1.01
CA SER A 293 2.75 -8.58 -0.41
C SER A 293 2.13 -7.37 -1.12
N LEU A 294 0.97 -6.93 -0.65
CA LEU A 294 0.22 -5.79 -1.19
C LEU A 294 -0.27 -4.93 -0.03
N LEU A 295 -0.08 -3.62 -0.14
CA LEU A 295 -0.50 -2.62 0.84
C LEU A 295 -1.65 -1.81 0.25
N CYS A 296 -2.81 -1.82 0.88
CA CYS A 296 -3.88 -0.87 0.58
C CYS A 296 -3.52 0.48 1.17
N TYR A 297 -3.39 1.49 0.32
CA TYR A 297 -3.05 2.82 0.80
C TYR A 297 -4.19 3.44 1.62
N VAL A 298 -3.81 4.39 2.45
CA VAL A 298 -4.73 5.22 3.22
C VAL A 298 -4.42 6.67 2.91
N THR A 299 -5.45 7.48 2.69
CA THR A 299 -5.31 8.92 2.44
C THR A 299 -5.45 9.73 3.74
N PRO A 300 -5.04 11.02 3.75
CA PRO A 300 -5.31 11.91 4.89
C PRO A 300 -6.78 11.97 5.30
N LYS A 301 -7.70 11.67 4.37
CA LYS A 301 -9.15 11.77 4.56
C LYS A 301 -9.87 10.46 4.88
N GLU A 302 -9.15 9.40 5.24
CA GLU A 302 -9.73 8.06 5.41
C GLU A 302 -11.00 8.03 6.25
N HIS A 303 -11.01 8.72 7.38
CA HIS A 303 -12.18 8.76 8.28
C HIS A 303 -13.00 10.08 8.16
N LEU A 304 -12.67 10.97 7.22
CA LEU A 304 -13.19 12.33 7.18
C LEU A 304 -13.95 12.68 5.91
N GLY A 305 -13.63 12.06 4.76
CA GLY A 305 -14.29 12.42 3.51
C GLY A 305 -13.68 11.79 2.28
N LEU A 306 -14.22 12.12 1.10
CA LEU A 306 -13.69 11.64 -0.18
C LEU A 306 -12.36 12.33 -0.51
N PRO A 307 -11.32 11.56 -0.88
CA PRO A 307 -10.04 12.11 -1.26
C PRO A 307 -10.13 12.82 -2.62
N ASN A 308 -9.42 13.93 -2.72
CA ASN A 308 -9.10 14.57 -3.98
C ASN A 308 -7.76 14.03 -4.52
N LYS A 309 -7.31 14.58 -5.66
CA LYS A 309 -6.07 14.20 -6.35
C LYS A 309 -4.80 14.39 -5.48
N ASP A 310 -4.73 15.44 -4.68
CA ASP A 310 -3.58 15.69 -3.80
C ASP A 310 -3.57 14.72 -2.61
N ASP A 311 -4.72 14.41 -2.04
CA ASP A 311 -4.86 13.39 -1.00
C ASP A 311 -4.43 12.00 -1.50
N VAL A 312 -4.76 11.66 -2.77
CA VAL A 312 -4.31 10.43 -3.43
C VAL A 312 -2.79 10.39 -3.54
N LYS A 313 -2.17 11.50 -3.97
CA LYS A 313 -0.71 11.62 -4.03
C LYS A 313 -0.07 11.44 -2.65
N ASP A 314 -0.57 12.13 -1.64
CA ASP A 314 0.00 12.08 -0.28
C ASP A 314 -0.07 10.65 0.29
N GLY A 315 -1.21 9.96 0.12
CA GLY A 315 -1.36 8.57 0.48
C GLY A 315 -0.38 7.65 -0.26
N LEU A 316 -0.29 7.79 -1.58
CA LEU A 316 0.61 6.95 -2.40
C LEU A 316 2.08 7.18 -2.06
N VAL A 317 2.52 8.43 -1.89
CA VAL A 317 3.91 8.73 -1.50
C VAL A 317 4.23 8.09 -0.15
N ALA A 318 3.36 8.22 0.84
CA ALA A 318 3.54 7.60 2.16
C ALA A 318 3.67 6.07 2.05
N TYR A 319 2.82 5.45 1.24
CA TYR A 319 2.82 3.99 1.07
C TYR A 319 3.95 3.46 0.19
N LYS A 320 4.39 4.21 -0.82
CA LYS A 320 5.60 3.84 -1.59
C LYS A 320 6.85 3.94 -0.73
N ILE A 321 6.92 4.86 0.24
CA ILE A 321 7.98 4.90 1.25
C ILE A 321 7.90 3.65 2.15
N ALA A 322 6.71 3.29 2.63
CA ALA A 322 6.51 2.10 3.45
C ALA A 322 6.87 0.80 2.71
N ALA A 323 6.43 0.65 1.45
CA ALA A 323 6.75 -0.48 0.60
C ALA A 323 8.26 -0.60 0.34
N HIS A 324 8.93 0.51 0.04
CA HIS A 324 10.37 0.55 -0.18
C HIS A 324 11.14 0.16 1.10
N ALA A 325 10.74 0.68 2.27
CA ALA A 325 11.33 0.29 3.55
C ALA A 325 11.14 -1.21 3.85
N SER A 326 9.97 -1.76 3.50
CA SER A 326 9.68 -3.20 3.59
C SER A 326 10.59 -4.01 2.69
N ASP A 327 10.80 -3.57 1.44
CA ASP A 327 11.63 -4.26 0.46
C ASP A 327 13.10 -4.27 0.86
N ILE A 328 13.61 -3.18 1.46
CA ILE A 328 14.94 -3.15 2.07
C ILE A 328 15.05 -4.20 3.19
N SER A 329 14.04 -4.25 4.08
CA SER A 329 13.99 -5.21 5.20
C SER A 329 13.92 -6.67 4.72
N LYS A 330 13.23 -6.94 3.62
CA LYS A 330 13.16 -8.25 2.96
C LYS A 330 14.45 -8.62 2.20
N GLY A 331 15.40 -7.70 2.08
CA GLY A 331 16.69 -7.93 1.42
C GLY A 331 16.63 -7.86 -0.11
N HIS A 332 15.72 -7.10 -0.69
CA HIS A 332 15.68 -6.88 -2.13
C HIS A 332 16.83 -5.96 -2.58
N ASP A 333 17.80 -6.50 -3.30
CA ASP A 333 19.03 -5.79 -3.75
C ASP A 333 18.71 -4.48 -4.47
N PHE A 334 17.69 -4.45 -5.31
CA PHE A 334 17.30 -3.25 -6.05
C PHE A 334 16.90 -2.09 -5.12
N ALA A 335 16.16 -2.37 -4.03
CA ALA A 335 15.76 -1.35 -3.07
C ALA A 335 16.99 -0.78 -2.33
N VAL A 336 17.88 -1.66 -1.86
CA VAL A 336 19.14 -1.27 -1.20
C VAL A 336 20.05 -0.48 -2.14
N GLN A 337 20.16 -0.88 -3.39
CA GLN A 337 20.99 -0.19 -4.38
C GLN A 337 20.47 1.24 -4.64
N ARG A 338 19.15 1.43 -4.80
CA ARG A 338 18.56 2.76 -4.99
C ARG A 338 18.88 3.71 -3.84
N ASP A 339 18.76 3.25 -2.59
CA ASP A 339 19.12 4.05 -1.41
C ASP A 339 20.61 4.40 -1.36
N ASN A 340 21.49 3.46 -1.73
CA ASN A 340 22.92 3.69 -1.79
C ASN A 340 23.27 4.76 -2.84
N GLU A 341 22.67 4.68 -4.02
CA GLU A 341 22.87 5.65 -5.10
C GLU A 341 22.39 7.05 -4.72
N LEU A 342 21.20 7.15 -4.12
CA LEU A 342 20.67 8.42 -3.64
C LEU A 342 21.54 8.99 -2.51
N SER A 343 21.97 8.17 -1.57
CA SER A 343 22.84 8.59 -0.48
C SER A 343 24.20 9.07 -0.97
N LYS A 344 24.75 8.41 -2.00
CA LYS A 344 25.97 8.86 -2.67
C LYS A 344 25.78 10.18 -3.40
N ALA A 345 24.68 10.34 -4.16
CA ALA A 345 24.35 11.58 -4.84
C ALA A 345 24.21 12.75 -3.85
N ARG A 346 23.55 12.50 -2.70
CA ARG A 346 23.41 13.47 -1.61
C ARG A 346 24.77 13.86 -1.00
N PHE A 347 25.62 12.90 -0.74
CA PHE A 347 26.94 13.15 -0.16
C PHE A 347 27.84 13.97 -1.11
N GLU A 348 27.74 13.69 -2.42
CA GLU A 348 28.52 14.34 -3.48
C GLU A 348 27.90 15.66 -3.96
N PHE A 349 26.77 16.10 -3.39
CA PHE A 349 26.00 17.29 -3.79
C PHE A 349 25.59 17.28 -5.27
N ARG A 350 25.32 16.09 -5.81
CA ARG A 350 24.77 15.92 -7.16
C ARG A 350 23.26 16.09 -7.11
N TRP A 351 22.81 17.33 -7.02
CA TRP A 351 21.41 17.70 -6.74
C TRP A 351 20.45 17.12 -7.76
N LEU A 352 20.76 17.20 -9.05
CA LEU A 352 19.88 16.65 -10.10
C LEU A 352 19.70 15.12 -9.97
N ASP A 353 20.79 14.41 -9.67
CA ASP A 353 20.73 12.97 -9.45
C ASP A 353 19.92 12.65 -8.18
N GLN A 354 20.12 13.43 -7.12
CA GLN A 354 19.34 13.26 -5.88
C GLN A 354 17.85 13.47 -6.12
N PHE A 355 17.46 14.49 -6.91
CA PHE A 355 16.05 14.71 -7.24
C PHE A 355 15.51 13.59 -8.10
N ASN A 356 16.21 13.16 -9.14
CA ASN A 356 15.77 12.12 -10.06
C ASN A 356 15.66 10.73 -9.40
N LEU A 357 16.46 10.44 -8.38
CA LEU A 357 16.40 9.19 -7.62
C LEU A 357 15.31 9.21 -6.53
N SER A 358 14.80 10.39 -6.17
CA SER A 358 13.77 10.53 -5.13
C SER A 358 12.40 9.99 -5.60
N LEU A 359 11.50 9.75 -4.65
CA LEU A 359 10.11 9.36 -4.95
C LEU A 359 9.29 10.54 -5.49
N ASP A 360 9.58 11.76 -5.04
CA ASP A 360 8.95 12.99 -5.52
C ASP A 360 10.03 14.01 -5.95
N PRO A 361 10.47 13.94 -7.20
CA PRO A 361 11.48 14.85 -7.74
C PRO A 361 11.07 16.32 -7.70
N TYR A 362 9.79 16.59 -7.91
CA TYR A 362 9.25 17.95 -7.94
C TYR A 362 9.32 18.60 -6.56
N LYS A 363 8.82 17.92 -5.53
CA LYS A 363 8.84 18.40 -4.15
C LYS A 363 10.27 18.53 -3.62
N SER A 364 11.13 17.57 -3.95
CA SER A 364 12.54 17.60 -3.57
C SER A 364 13.25 18.81 -4.12
N LYS A 365 13.03 19.13 -5.41
CA LYS A 365 13.59 20.29 -6.07
C LYS A 365 13.00 21.58 -5.53
N GLU A 366 11.69 21.67 -5.38
CA GLU A 366 10.98 22.84 -4.84
C GLU A 366 11.54 23.21 -3.46
N PHE A 367 11.62 22.27 -2.53
CA PHE A 367 12.13 22.52 -1.17
C PHE A 367 13.61 22.91 -1.14
N HIS A 368 14.41 22.34 -2.05
CA HIS A 368 15.81 22.72 -2.18
C HIS A 368 15.94 24.18 -2.69
N ASP A 369 15.17 24.53 -3.72
CA ASP A 369 15.28 25.81 -4.42
C ASP A 369 14.61 26.98 -3.65
N GLU A 370 13.55 26.70 -2.87
CA GLU A 370 12.74 27.69 -2.14
C GLU A 370 13.58 28.63 -1.29
N THR A 371 14.62 28.12 -0.64
CA THR A 371 15.46 28.87 0.29
C THR A 371 16.78 29.33 -0.30
N LEU A 372 17.00 29.14 -1.60
CA LEU A 372 18.21 29.51 -2.34
C LEU A 372 17.89 30.55 -3.42
N PRO A 373 17.97 31.85 -3.09
CA PRO A 373 17.46 32.92 -3.97
C PRO A 373 18.30 33.15 -5.24
N GLN A 374 19.52 32.61 -5.30
CA GLN A 374 20.44 32.77 -6.43
C GLN A 374 20.62 31.45 -7.18
N GLU A 375 20.55 31.47 -8.52
CA GLU A 375 20.75 30.26 -9.36
C GLU A 375 22.09 29.57 -9.11
N SER A 376 23.16 30.34 -8.88
CA SER A 376 24.48 29.80 -8.55
C SER A 376 24.51 29.03 -7.21
N ALA A 377 23.61 29.37 -6.28
CA ALA A 377 23.50 28.68 -4.98
C ALA A 377 22.81 27.31 -5.12
N LYS A 378 21.95 27.13 -6.12
CA LYS A 378 21.23 25.88 -6.36
C LYS A 378 22.11 24.71 -6.80
N SER A 379 23.31 24.99 -7.34
CA SER A 379 24.32 23.99 -7.69
C SER A 379 25.48 23.91 -6.67
N ALA A 380 25.39 24.64 -5.57
CA ALA A 380 26.47 24.69 -4.59
C ALA A 380 26.58 23.41 -3.75
N HIS A 381 27.79 23.16 -3.22
CA HIS A 381 28.09 22.02 -2.36
C HIS A 381 27.64 22.26 -0.90
N PHE A 382 26.44 22.79 -0.71
CA PHE A 382 25.74 22.95 0.57
C PHE A 382 24.26 23.20 0.31
N CYS A 383 23.42 23.01 1.29
CA CYS A 383 22.02 23.44 1.27
C CYS A 383 21.78 24.55 2.30
N SER A 384 20.60 25.18 2.25
CA SER A 384 20.23 26.26 3.16
C SER A 384 20.20 25.86 4.64
N MET A 385 19.99 24.57 4.94
CA MET A 385 19.92 24.06 6.32
C MET A 385 21.23 24.29 7.09
N CYS A 386 22.37 23.91 6.50
CA CYS A 386 23.68 24.00 7.16
C CYS A 386 24.51 25.21 6.67
N GLY A 387 24.23 25.70 5.49
CA GLY A 387 25.07 26.69 4.84
C GLY A 387 26.45 26.19 4.48
N PRO A 388 27.34 27.05 3.94
CA PRO A 388 28.62 26.63 3.36
C PRO A 388 29.64 26.12 4.39
N ASN A 389 29.52 26.49 5.66
CA ASN A 389 30.57 26.25 6.66
C ASN A 389 30.20 25.16 7.69
N PHE A 390 28.96 24.69 7.72
CA PHE A 390 28.48 23.73 8.74
C PHE A 390 27.96 22.42 8.18
N CYS A 391 28.04 22.22 6.87
CA CYS A 391 27.63 20.97 6.28
C CYS A 391 28.62 19.85 6.62
N SER A 392 28.19 18.86 7.40
CA SER A 392 29.02 17.73 7.80
C SER A 392 29.56 16.93 6.61
N MET A 393 28.79 16.82 5.53
CA MET A 393 29.21 16.16 4.29
C MET A 393 30.34 16.94 3.62
N LYS A 394 30.24 18.27 3.55
CA LYS A 394 31.29 19.14 3.01
C LYS A 394 32.58 19.03 3.84
N ILE A 395 32.44 19.11 5.17
CA ILE A 395 33.59 18.98 6.08
C ILE A 395 34.26 17.58 5.91
N THR A 396 33.46 16.52 5.79
CA THR A 396 33.96 15.17 5.57
C THR A 396 34.68 15.04 4.23
N GLN A 397 34.17 15.69 3.18
CA GLN A 397 34.86 15.73 1.88
C GLN A 397 36.19 16.46 1.97
N ASP A 398 36.21 17.64 2.62
CA ASP A 398 37.45 18.39 2.86
C ASP A 398 38.53 17.53 3.61
N ILE A 399 38.08 16.70 4.57
CA ILE A 399 38.96 15.77 5.29
C ILE A 399 39.50 14.66 4.36
N ARG A 400 38.68 14.11 3.47
CA ARG A 400 39.10 13.11 2.48
C ARG A 400 40.12 13.69 1.50
N ASP A 401 39.88 14.89 1.01
CA ASP A 401 40.77 15.61 0.10
C ASP A 401 42.10 15.93 0.79
N TYR A 402 42.08 16.35 2.06
CA TYR A 402 43.27 16.54 2.89
C TYR A 402 44.07 15.24 3.05
N ALA A 403 43.42 14.13 3.37
CA ALA A 403 44.08 12.83 3.49
C ALA A 403 44.71 12.40 2.17
N ALA A 404 44.07 12.60 1.03
CA ALA A 404 44.57 12.30 -0.29
C ALA A 404 45.80 13.13 -0.64
N THR A 405 45.82 14.44 -0.33
CA THR A 405 46.97 15.34 -0.61
C THR A 405 48.18 14.99 0.23
N ARG A 406 48.01 14.38 1.40
CA ARG A 406 49.13 13.98 2.30
C ARG A 406 49.50 12.51 2.24
N ASN A 407 48.93 11.73 1.32
CA ASN A 407 49.16 10.28 1.20
C ASN A 407 48.86 9.48 2.50
N ILE A 408 47.91 9.94 3.33
CA ILE A 408 47.52 9.28 4.56
C ILE A 408 46.60 8.11 4.16
N LYS A 409 47.08 6.86 4.29
CA LYS A 409 46.28 5.67 3.92
C LYS A 409 45.20 5.30 4.91
N ASP A 410 45.28 5.74 6.16
CA ASP A 410 44.31 5.46 7.20
C ASP A 410 43.39 6.67 7.41
N ILE A 411 42.14 6.51 6.98
CA ILE A 411 41.10 7.54 7.06
C ILE A 411 40.84 7.95 8.52
N LYS A 412 40.97 7.05 9.52
CA LYS A 412 40.80 7.42 10.94
C LYS A 412 41.88 8.43 11.37
N ILE A 413 43.12 8.20 11.02
CA ILE A 413 44.22 9.12 11.35
C ILE A 413 44.01 10.45 10.64
N ALA A 414 43.59 10.44 9.37
CA ALA A 414 43.27 11.68 8.62
C ALA A 414 42.12 12.47 9.25
N VAL A 415 41.07 11.78 9.70
CA VAL A 415 39.95 12.42 10.39
C VAL A 415 40.40 13.06 11.70
N GLU A 416 41.17 12.34 12.51
CA GLU A 416 41.65 12.88 13.80
C GLU A 416 42.58 14.08 13.62
N GLU A 417 43.49 14.03 12.66
CA GLU A 417 44.41 15.14 12.36
C GLU A 417 43.68 16.33 11.73
N GLY A 418 42.76 16.10 10.78
CA GLY A 418 41.95 17.14 10.16
C GLY A 418 41.01 17.82 11.16
N MET A 419 40.44 17.08 12.07
CA MET A 419 39.59 17.63 13.15
C MET A 419 40.40 18.48 14.12
N LYS A 420 41.62 18.03 14.48
CA LYS A 420 42.53 18.82 15.33
C LYS A 420 42.95 20.14 14.66
N GLU A 421 43.27 20.10 13.39
CA GLU A 421 43.64 21.28 12.61
C GLU A 421 42.48 22.28 12.47
N LYS A 422 41.31 21.78 12.13
CA LYS A 422 40.09 22.62 12.05
C LYS A 422 39.66 23.18 13.39
N SER A 423 39.76 22.41 14.45
CA SER A 423 39.50 22.87 15.81
C SER A 423 40.47 23.99 16.23
N LYS A 424 41.74 23.87 15.85
CA LYS A 424 42.77 24.89 16.10
C LYS A 424 42.47 26.18 15.30
N GLN A 425 42.17 26.06 14.01
CA GLN A 425 41.75 27.20 13.17
C GLN A 425 40.51 27.90 13.72
N PHE A 426 39.51 27.15 14.19
CA PHE A 426 38.31 27.68 14.81
C PHE A 426 38.65 28.48 16.09
N ALA A 427 39.52 27.96 16.96
CA ALA A 427 39.96 28.65 18.15
C ALA A 427 40.76 29.92 17.84
N GLU A 428 41.65 29.87 16.83
CA GLU A 428 42.46 31.01 16.37
C GLU A 428 41.61 32.12 15.73
N THR A 429 40.47 31.80 15.12
CA THR A 429 39.49 32.76 14.59
C THR A 429 38.52 33.31 15.62
N GLY A 430 38.80 33.07 16.90
CA GLY A 430 38.02 33.63 18.03
C GLY A 430 36.71 32.92 18.27
N SER A 431 36.60 31.66 17.89
CA SER A 431 35.43 30.79 18.08
C SER A 431 34.13 31.40 17.50
N LYS A 432 34.25 32.16 16.44
CA LYS A 432 33.11 32.76 15.75
C LYS A 432 32.75 32.00 14.51
N ILE A 433 31.48 31.55 14.46
CA ILE A 433 30.92 30.77 13.35
C ILE A 433 30.80 31.62 12.07
N TYR A 434 30.61 32.92 12.20
CA TYR A 434 30.52 33.86 11.10
C TYR A 434 31.63 34.91 11.22
N ILE A 435 32.54 34.93 10.26
CA ILE A 435 33.53 36.01 10.11
C ILE A 435 32.93 36.99 9.11
N LYS A 436 32.67 38.24 9.55
CA LYS A 436 32.41 39.35 8.60
C LYS A 436 33.63 39.50 7.71
N LYS A 437 33.47 39.34 6.40
CA LYS A 437 34.45 39.77 5.40
C LYS A 437 34.50 41.29 5.37
#